data_8477d32099f4a47c2dd44d4270e58b2d
#
_entry.id   8477d32099f4a47c2dd44d4270e58b2d
#
_cell.length_a   1.000
_cell.length_b   1.000
_cell.length_c   1.000
_cell.angle_alpha   90.00
_cell.angle_beta   90.00
_cell.angle_gamma   90.00
#
_symmetry.space_group_name_H-M   'P 1'
#
loop_
_entity.id
_entity.type
_entity.pdbx_description
1 polymer ?
#
loop_
_entity_poly.entity_id
_entity_poly.type
_entity_poly.pdbx_seq_one_letter_code
_entity_poly.pdbx_strand_id
1 'polypeptide(L)'
;MKLHGNAKTCPRSRELIVRRVLEQGWSLTEAAEAAGVSERTTCKWLARYRAEGEAGLADRSSAPGFIPATTPEARVAVIAALRRLRMTGAEIAECLQMPLSTVSAVLTRIGLGRRSRLEPPEPPNRYERRRAGELLHIDVKPLARIAAAGHRVTGDRSRPARGVGFEYVHVCVDDATRLAYVEVLPDEKATTAIGFLRRAVAHYGAYGVSVEQVLTDNGSAYRSLIHALACRALGIKHLRTRPYRPRTNGKAERFIQTLLGGWAYSAIYGSSQERTRALPGWIAFYNHRRPHGSLSHQTPVARLYAVMNNVLGSHS
;
A
#
# COMPACT_ATOMS: atom_id res chain seq x y z
N MET A 1 -8.63 -8.05 24.18
CA MET A 1 -9.85 -8.90 24.28
C MET A 1 -10.99 -8.12 23.63
N LYS A 2 -11.68 -8.65 22.60
CA LYS A 2 -12.82 -7.98 21.96
C LYS A 2 -14.10 -8.52 22.61
N LEU A 3 -14.80 -7.69 23.35
CA LEU A 3 -16.14 -8.01 23.84
C LEU A 3 -17.12 -8.10 22.66
N HIS A 4 -18.08 -9.04 22.76
CA HIS A 4 -19.18 -9.09 21.78
C HIS A 4 -20.02 -7.81 21.87
N GLY A 5 -20.37 -7.22 20.72
CA GLY A 5 -21.09 -5.92 20.69
C GLY A 5 -22.41 -5.87 21.50
N ASN A 6 -23.06 -7.03 21.73
CA ASN A 6 -24.27 -7.16 22.51
C ASN A 6 -24.04 -7.71 23.93
N ALA A 7 -22.78 -7.76 24.42
CA ALA A 7 -22.49 -8.21 25.77
C ALA A 7 -22.94 -7.16 26.79
N LYS A 8 -23.93 -7.49 27.63
CA LYS A 8 -24.39 -6.61 28.72
C LYS A 8 -23.40 -6.47 29.87
N THR A 9 -22.42 -7.38 29.97
CA THR A 9 -21.40 -7.38 31.03
C THR A 9 -20.00 -7.58 30.46
N CYS A 10 -19.05 -6.83 30.98
CA CYS A 10 -17.61 -7.04 30.77
C CYS A 10 -17.01 -7.77 31.98
N PRO A 11 -15.76 -8.29 31.91
CA PRO A 11 -15.11 -8.96 33.04
C PRO A 11 -15.15 -8.13 34.33
N ARG A 12 -14.88 -6.84 34.26
CA ARG A 12 -14.91 -5.92 35.41
C ARG A 12 -16.31 -5.77 36.02
N SER A 13 -17.37 -5.71 35.21
CA SER A 13 -18.73 -5.64 35.74
C SER A 13 -19.17 -6.99 36.37
N ARG A 14 -18.67 -8.12 35.83
CA ARG A 14 -18.89 -9.45 36.40
C ARG A 14 -18.20 -9.61 37.75
N GLU A 15 -16.97 -9.12 37.88
CA GLU A 15 -16.25 -9.04 39.13
C GLU A 15 -17.00 -8.20 40.16
N LEU A 16 -17.50 -7.04 39.76
CA LEU A 16 -18.30 -6.19 40.64
C LEU A 16 -19.58 -6.88 41.14
N ILE A 17 -20.29 -7.61 40.27
CA ILE A 17 -21.47 -8.41 40.65
C ILE A 17 -21.08 -9.42 41.73
N VAL A 18 -19.98 -10.17 41.51
CA VAL A 18 -19.53 -11.21 42.44
C VAL A 18 -19.13 -10.62 43.81
N ARG A 19 -18.38 -9.51 43.79
CA ARG A 19 -17.93 -8.81 44.97
C ARG A 19 -19.09 -8.26 45.82
N ARG A 20 -20.12 -7.70 45.17
CA ARG A 20 -21.31 -7.23 45.87
C ARG A 20 -21.99 -8.36 46.64
N VAL A 21 -22.13 -9.54 46.02
CA VAL A 21 -22.77 -10.70 46.69
C VAL A 21 -21.88 -11.32 47.76
N LEU A 22 -20.59 -11.55 47.48
CA LEU A 22 -19.72 -12.31 48.39
C LEU A 22 -19.12 -11.47 49.52
N GLU A 23 -18.76 -10.20 49.25
CA GLU A 23 -18.09 -9.35 50.21
C GLU A 23 -19.01 -8.33 50.88
N GLN A 24 -20.00 -7.78 50.11
CA GLN A 24 -20.89 -6.73 50.58
C GLN A 24 -22.26 -7.24 51.06
N GLY A 25 -22.51 -8.55 50.93
CA GLY A 25 -23.72 -9.19 51.47
C GLY A 25 -25.01 -8.85 50.70
N TRP A 26 -24.89 -8.38 49.42
CA TRP A 26 -26.08 -8.06 48.63
C TRP A 26 -26.81 -9.33 48.23
N SER A 27 -28.14 -9.26 48.16
CA SER A 27 -28.96 -10.32 47.58
C SER A 27 -28.67 -10.47 46.06
N LEU A 28 -28.97 -11.63 45.50
CA LEU A 28 -28.82 -11.88 44.05
C LEU A 28 -29.66 -10.93 43.22
N THR A 29 -30.86 -10.57 43.72
CA THR A 29 -31.79 -9.65 43.07
C THR A 29 -31.22 -8.24 43.01
N GLU A 30 -30.75 -7.71 44.15
CA GLU A 30 -30.14 -6.36 44.21
C GLU A 30 -28.89 -6.25 43.33
N ALA A 31 -28.05 -7.26 43.34
CA ALA A 31 -26.87 -7.30 42.51
C ALA A 31 -27.17 -7.37 40.99
N ALA A 32 -28.28 -8.10 40.63
CA ALA A 32 -28.73 -8.23 39.28
C ALA A 32 -29.32 -6.90 38.76
N GLU A 33 -30.19 -6.26 39.54
CA GLU A 33 -30.79 -4.97 39.22
C GLU A 33 -29.73 -3.88 39.03
N ALA A 34 -28.82 -3.77 39.96
CA ALA A 34 -27.74 -2.78 39.91
C ALA A 34 -26.74 -3.00 38.75
N ALA A 35 -26.71 -4.20 38.17
CA ALA A 35 -25.89 -4.52 37.00
C ALA A 35 -26.69 -4.54 35.68
N GLY A 36 -28.01 -4.34 35.73
CA GLY A 36 -28.92 -4.38 34.57
C GLY A 36 -28.99 -5.77 33.90
N VAL A 37 -28.84 -6.84 34.71
CA VAL A 37 -28.90 -8.23 34.23
C VAL A 37 -29.95 -9.04 34.99
N SER A 38 -30.29 -10.25 34.51
CA SER A 38 -31.17 -11.14 35.23
C SER A 38 -30.48 -11.83 36.40
N GLU A 39 -31.23 -12.22 37.44
CA GLU A 39 -30.69 -13.04 38.55
C GLU A 39 -30.01 -14.31 38.06
N ARG A 40 -30.54 -14.97 37.04
CA ARG A 40 -29.91 -16.12 36.40
C ARG A 40 -28.49 -15.81 35.90
N THR A 41 -28.28 -14.60 35.37
CA THR A 41 -26.97 -14.16 34.93
C THR A 41 -26.04 -13.92 36.11
N THR A 42 -26.54 -13.34 37.19
CA THR A 42 -25.78 -13.16 38.45
C THR A 42 -25.40 -14.51 39.05
N CYS A 43 -26.33 -15.45 39.16
CA CYS A 43 -26.04 -16.83 39.62
C CYS A 43 -24.99 -17.52 38.76
N LYS A 44 -25.10 -17.38 37.43
CA LYS A 44 -24.11 -17.96 36.49
C LYS A 44 -22.71 -17.44 36.77
N TRP A 45 -22.54 -16.13 36.95
CA TRP A 45 -21.22 -15.55 37.18
C TRP A 45 -20.69 -15.89 38.55
N LEU A 46 -21.52 -15.94 39.58
CA LEU A 46 -21.18 -16.37 40.91
C LEU A 46 -20.73 -17.83 40.95
N ALA A 47 -21.45 -18.72 40.27
CA ALA A 47 -21.11 -20.14 40.18
C ALA A 47 -19.73 -20.33 39.48
N ARG A 48 -19.50 -19.60 38.39
CA ARG A 48 -18.21 -19.65 37.69
C ARG A 48 -17.03 -19.13 38.54
N TYR A 49 -17.27 -18.03 39.24
CA TYR A 49 -16.27 -17.48 40.14
C TYR A 49 -15.92 -18.45 41.31
N ARG A 50 -16.95 -19.09 41.89
CA ARG A 50 -16.73 -20.10 42.95
C ARG A 50 -15.95 -21.32 42.48
N ALA A 51 -16.11 -21.71 41.21
CA ALA A 51 -15.45 -22.86 40.62
C ALA A 51 -14.01 -22.54 40.12
N GLU A 52 -13.76 -21.35 39.57
CA GLU A 52 -12.54 -21.05 38.79
C GLU A 52 -11.87 -19.72 39.21
N GLY A 53 -12.41 -19.04 40.22
CA GLY A 53 -11.93 -17.69 40.60
C GLY A 53 -12.13 -16.65 39.50
N GLU A 54 -11.26 -15.68 39.41
CA GLU A 54 -11.28 -14.61 38.42
C GLU A 54 -11.27 -15.14 36.96
N ALA A 55 -10.59 -16.26 36.70
CA ALA A 55 -10.55 -16.89 35.39
C ALA A 55 -11.96 -17.28 34.89
N GLY A 56 -12.88 -17.63 35.79
CA GLY A 56 -14.27 -17.95 35.47
C GLY A 56 -15.09 -16.77 34.94
N LEU A 57 -14.63 -15.54 35.17
CA LEU A 57 -15.31 -14.34 34.69
C LEU A 57 -14.92 -13.96 33.25
N ALA A 58 -13.96 -14.62 32.66
CA ALA A 58 -13.56 -14.41 31.27
C ALA A 58 -14.62 -14.93 30.28
N ASP A 59 -14.64 -14.35 29.08
CA ASP A 59 -15.51 -14.84 28.00
C ASP A 59 -15.03 -16.21 27.52
N ARG A 60 -15.95 -17.17 27.46
CA ARG A 60 -15.70 -18.48 26.86
C ARG A 60 -16.17 -18.48 25.40
N SER A 61 -15.49 -19.27 24.58
CA SER A 61 -15.95 -19.52 23.20
C SER A 61 -17.38 -20.08 23.22
N SER A 62 -18.25 -19.52 22.38
CA SER A 62 -19.59 -20.04 22.13
C SER A 62 -19.60 -21.09 20.99
N ALA A 63 -18.44 -21.37 20.40
CA ALA A 63 -18.34 -22.38 19.36
C ALA A 63 -18.65 -23.77 19.95
N PRO A 64 -19.44 -24.59 19.25
CA PRO A 64 -19.70 -25.96 19.70
C PRO A 64 -18.37 -26.74 19.78
N GLY A 65 -18.18 -27.55 20.85
CA GLY A 65 -17.00 -28.38 21.04
C GLY A 65 -16.87 -29.52 20.02
N PHE A 66 -17.97 -29.88 19.39
CA PHE A 66 -18.03 -30.89 18.33
C PHE A 66 -18.92 -30.36 17.19
N ILE A 67 -18.36 -30.44 15.96
CA ILE A 67 -19.08 -30.09 14.73
C ILE A 67 -19.14 -31.36 13.87
N PRO A 68 -20.30 -32.05 13.78
CA PRO A 68 -20.42 -33.36 13.14
C PRO A 68 -19.97 -33.39 11.67
N ALA A 69 -20.16 -32.27 10.96
CA ALA A 69 -19.86 -32.15 9.52
C ALA A 69 -18.48 -31.55 9.23
N THR A 70 -17.57 -31.57 10.22
CA THR A 70 -16.21 -31.04 10.00
C THR A 70 -15.44 -31.94 9.01
N THR A 71 -14.86 -31.36 7.98
CA THR A 71 -13.99 -32.09 7.04
C THR A 71 -12.82 -32.73 7.80
N PRO A 72 -12.62 -34.06 7.71
CA PRO A 72 -11.54 -34.77 8.39
C PRO A 72 -10.17 -34.18 8.05
N GLU A 73 -9.26 -34.18 9.02
CA GLU A 73 -7.94 -33.57 8.87
C GLU A 73 -7.14 -34.18 7.71
N ALA A 74 -7.23 -35.50 7.51
CA ALA A 74 -6.63 -36.16 6.37
C ALA A 74 -7.10 -35.60 5.02
N ARG A 75 -8.39 -35.30 4.87
CA ARG A 75 -8.93 -34.64 3.66
C ARG A 75 -8.47 -33.20 3.53
N VAL A 76 -8.36 -32.48 4.63
CA VAL A 76 -7.81 -31.10 4.64
C VAL A 76 -6.36 -31.12 4.13
N ALA A 77 -5.55 -32.08 4.57
CA ALA A 77 -4.17 -32.26 4.11
C ALA A 77 -4.09 -32.53 2.60
N VAL A 78 -4.95 -33.40 2.07
CA VAL A 78 -5.04 -33.67 0.62
C VAL A 78 -5.43 -32.40 -0.15
N ILE A 79 -6.46 -31.67 0.28
CA ILE A 79 -6.87 -30.40 -0.34
C ILE A 79 -5.70 -29.42 -0.37
N ALA A 80 -4.95 -29.31 0.74
CA ALA A 80 -3.78 -28.45 0.82
C ALA A 80 -2.66 -28.89 -0.13
N ALA A 81 -2.39 -30.19 -0.25
CA ALA A 81 -1.39 -30.74 -1.17
C ALA A 81 -1.75 -30.45 -2.65
N LEU A 82 -2.98 -30.73 -3.05
CA LEU A 82 -3.47 -30.44 -4.41
C LEU A 82 -3.43 -28.93 -4.71
N ARG A 83 -3.74 -28.08 -3.71
CA ARG A 83 -3.63 -26.65 -3.88
C ARG A 83 -2.19 -26.17 -4.06
N ARG A 84 -1.21 -26.80 -3.40
CA ARG A 84 0.22 -26.55 -3.61
C ARG A 84 0.70 -26.93 -5.00
N LEU A 85 0.07 -27.92 -5.63
CA LEU A 85 0.24 -28.25 -7.05
C LEU A 85 -0.46 -27.26 -7.99
N ARG A 86 -0.92 -26.12 -7.47
CA ARG A 86 -1.57 -25.00 -8.19
C ARG A 86 -2.95 -25.29 -8.76
N MET A 87 -3.59 -26.41 -8.39
CA MET A 87 -4.96 -26.71 -8.80
C MET A 87 -5.95 -25.64 -8.31
N THR A 88 -6.96 -25.36 -9.12
CA THR A 88 -8.08 -24.47 -8.74
C THR A 88 -8.98 -25.15 -7.72
N GLY A 89 -9.83 -24.39 -7.03
CA GLY A 89 -10.82 -24.96 -6.12
C GLY A 89 -11.81 -25.91 -6.83
N ALA A 90 -12.16 -25.60 -8.08
CA ALA A 90 -13.04 -26.43 -8.89
C ALA A 90 -12.37 -27.77 -9.27
N GLU A 91 -11.13 -27.75 -9.76
CA GLU A 91 -10.37 -28.97 -10.08
C GLU A 91 -10.17 -29.87 -8.85
N ILE A 92 -9.91 -29.27 -7.66
CA ILE A 92 -9.80 -30.01 -6.41
C ILE A 92 -11.15 -30.62 -6.02
N ALA A 93 -12.24 -29.88 -6.18
CA ALA A 93 -13.59 -30.33 -5.87
C ALA A 93 -13.99 -31.53 -6.76
N GLU A 94 -13.70 -31.44 -8.05
CA GLU A 94 -13.90 -32.51 -9.01
C GLU A 94 -13.03 -33.76 -8.70
N CYS A 95 -11.74 -33.57 -8.49
CA CYS A 95 -10.80 -34.63 -8.18
C CYS A 95 -11.18 -35.42 -6.92
N LEU A 96 -11.68 -34.73 -5.87
CA LEU A 96 -12.05 -35.31 -4.59
C LEU A 96 -13.54 -35.69 -4.48
N GLN A 97 -14.31 -35.43 -5.52
CA GLN A 97 -15.78 -35.60 -5.53
C GLN A 97 -16.43 -34.87 -4.31
N MET A 98 -16.01 -33.65 -4.05
CA MET A 98 -16.48 -32.84 -2.95
C MET A 98 -17.19 -31.58 -3.47
N PRO A 99 -18.19 -31.05 -2.72
CA PRO A 99 -18.77 -29.75 -3.06
C PRO A 99 -17.70 -28.65 -3.11
N LEU A 100 -17.74 -27.80 -4.15
CA LEU A 100 -16.84 -26.67 -4.30
C LEU A 100 -16.88 -25.72 -3.11
N SER A 101 -18.08 -25.54 -2.50
CA SER A 101 -18.26 -24.71 -1.30
C SER A 101 -17.43 -25.24 -0.11
N THR A 102 -17.40 -26.56 0.09
CA THR A 102 -16.60 -27.21 1.13
C THR A 102 -15.10 -27.02 0.89
N VAL A 103 -14.63 -27.27 -0.34
CA VAL A 103 -13.22 -27.06 -0.71
C VAL A 103 -12.83 -25.60 -0.51
N SER A 104 -13.66 -24.66 -0.95
CA SER A 104 -13.42 -23.22 -0.79
C SER A 104 -13.37 -22.80 0.68
N ALA A 105 -14.27 -23.32 1.51
CA ALA A 105 -14.28 -23.06 2.95
C ALA A 105 -13.01 -23.62 3.63
N VAL A 106 -12.59 -24.83 3.30
CA VAL A 106 -11.34 -25.45 3.80
C VAL A 106 -10.14 -24.60 3.38
N LEU A 107 -10.00 -24.28 2.08
CA LEU A 107 -8.90 -23.49 1.56
C LEU A 107 -8.82 -22.10 2.23
N THR A 108 -9.97 -21.48 2.49
CA THR A 108 -10.02 -20.18 3.18
C THR A 108 -9.54 -20.31 4.63
N ARG A 109 -10.01 -21.33 5.34
CA ARG A 109 -9.66 -21.60 6.76
C ARG A 109 -8.17 -21.86 6.94
N ILE A 110 -7.52 -22.60 6.01
CA ILE A 110 -6.08 -22.88 6.07
C ILE A 110 -5.23 -21.79 5.38
N GLY A 111 -5.81 -20.67 4.97
CA GLY A 111 -5.09 -19.53 4.38
C GLY A 111 -4.70 -19.69 2.90
N LEU A 112 -5.11 -20.78 2.24
CA LEU A 112 -4.76 -21.09 0.84
C LEU A 112 -5.87 -20.73 -0.17
N GLY A 113 -6.84 -19.91 0.22
CA GLY A 113 -7.96 -19.49 -0.64
C GLY A 113 -7.52 -18.79 -1.94
N ARG A 114 -6.43 -18.04 -1.91
CA ARG A 114 -5.85 -17.36 -3.09
C ARG A 114 -4.56 -18.06 -3.51
N ARG A 115 -4.42 -18.38 -4.82
CA ARG A 115 -3.19 -19.00 -5.37
C ARG A 115 -1.94 -18.14 -5.21
N SER A 116 -2.09 -16.83 -5.16
CA SER A 116 -1.00 -15.89 -4.88
C SER A 116 -0.39 -16.02 -3.48
N ARG A 117 -1.04 -16.76 -2.56
CA ARG A 117 -0.52 -17.04 -1.22
C ARG A 117 0.33 -18.32 -1.14
N LEU A 118 0.40 -19.10 -2.23
CA LEU A 118 1.24 -20.31 -2.30
C LEU A 118 2.73 -19.96 -2.34
N GLU A 119 3.05 -18.80 -2.87
CA GLU A 119 4.41 -18.28 -2.87
C GLU A 119 4.46 -17.15 -1.83
N PRO A 120 5.36 -17.22 -0.83
CA PRO A 120 5.59 -16.06 0.01
C PRO A 120 6.00 -14.90 -0.92
N PRO A 121 5.45 -13.69 -0.72
CA PRO A 121 5.90 -12.55 -1.48
C PRO A 121 7.41 -12.43 -1.29
N GLU A 122 8.17 -12.35 -2.40
CA GLU A 122 9.60 -12.06 -2.32
C GLU A 122 9.77 -10.87 -1.38
N PRO A 123 10.67 -10.97 -0.37
CA PRO A 123 10.92 -9.86 0.50
C PRO A 123 11.24 -8.64 -0.37
N PRO A 124 10.61 -7.49 -0.12
CA PRO A 124 10.86 -6.30 -0.92
C PRO A 124 12.36 -6.00 -0.84
N ASN A 125 13.05 -6.10 -1.97
CA ASN A 125 14.45 -5.72 -2.05
C ASN A 125 14.52 -4.20 -1.89
N ARG A 126 14.53 -3.75 -0.64
CA ARG A 126 14.63 -2.34 -0.27
C ARG A 126 16.08 -1.92 -0.36
N TYR A 127 16.59 -1.75 -1.59
CA TYR A 127 17.84 -1.04 -1.75
C TYR A 127 17.54 0.47 -1.74
N GLU A 128 18.32 1.18 -1.01
CA GLU A 128 18.34 2.63 -0.97
C GLU A 128 19.77 3.10 -1.18
N ARG A 129 19.96 3.98 -2.15
CA ARG A 129 21.28 4.55 -2.41
C ARG A 129 21.64 5.51 -1.28
N ARG A 130 22.91 5.61 -1.00
CA ARG A 130 23.42 6.43 0.12
C ARG A 130 23.61 7.88 -0.26
N ARG A 131 24.00 8.15 -1.51
CA ARG A 131 24.30 9.50 -2.01
C ARG A 131 23.28 9.94 -3.03
N ALA A 132 22.98 11.25 -3.03
CA ALA A 132 22.18 11.87 -4.08
C ALA A 132 22.88 11.72 -5.44
N GLY A 133 22.10 11.45 -6.49
CA GLY A 133 22.61 11.29 -7.86
C GLY A 133 23.19 9.92 -8.18
N GLU A 134 23.42 9.04 -7.20
CA GLU A 134 23.86 7.66 -7.49
C GLU A 134 22.89 6.92 -8.41
N LEU A 135 21.60 7.17 -8.27
CA LEU A 135 20.58 6.57 -9.11
C LEU A 135 19.35 7.47 -9.21
N LEU A 136 19.00 7.85 -10.42
CA LEU A 136 17.74 8.51 -10.72
C LEU A 136 16.74 7.51 -11.33
N HIS A 137 15.52 7.53 -10.88
CA HIS A 137 14.41 6.76 -11.44
C HIS A 137 13.65 7.64 -12.43
N ILE A 138 13.52 7.19 -13.67
CA ILE A 138 12.78 7.91 -14.72
C ILE A 138 11.61 7.06 -15.17
N ASP A 139 10.47 7.71 -15.37
CA ASP A 139 9.25 7.09 -15.87
C ASP A 139 8.39 8.11 -16.60
N VAL A 140 7.42 7.63 -17.39
CA VAL A 140 6.47 8.46 -18.13
C VAL A 140 5.05 8.00 -17.87
N LYS A 141 4.17 8.95 -17.57
CA LYS A 141 2.75 8.68 -17.34
C LYS A 141 1.89 9.43 -18.35
N PRO A 142 1.19 8.73 -19.25
CA PRO A 142 0.19 9.38 -20.10
C PRO A 142 -1.00 9.85 -19.27
N LEU A 143 -1.42 11.09 -19.49
CA LEU A 143 -2.63 11.69 -18.92
C LEU A 143 -3.56 12.12 -20.05
N ALA A 144 -4.84 11.81 -19.91
CA ALA A 144 -5.84 12.33 -20.83
C ALA A 144 -5.85 13.87 -20.79
N ARG A 145 -5.91 14.49 -21.96
CA ARG A 145 -6.07 15.94 -22.08
C ARG A 145 -7.45 16.37 -21.59
N ILE A 146 -7.51 17.56 -21.03
CA ILE A 146 -8.74 18.19 -20.57
C ILE A 146 -9.14 19.23 -21.60
N ALA A 147 -10.19 18.96 -22.37
CA ALA A 147 -10.75 19.92 -23.35
C ALA A 147 -11.84 20.79 -22.72
N ALA A 148 -12.57 20.24 -21.73
CA ALA A 148 -13.62 20.92 -21.00
C ALA A 148 -13.81 20.25 -19.64
N ALA A 149 -14.51 20.91 -18.73
CA ALA A 149 -14.89 20.32 -17.46
C ALA A 149 -15.64 19.00 -17.67
N GLY A 150 -15.10 17.90 -17.12
CA GLY A 150 -15.66 16.56 -17.32
C GLY A 150 -16.96 16.35 -16.56
N HIS A 151 -17.64 15.23 -16.82
CA HIS A 151 -18.92 14.86 -16.22
C HIS A 151 -18.93 14.85 -14.67
N ARG A 152 -17.78 14.69 -14.02
CA ARG A 152 -17.66 14.82 -12.56
C ARG A 152 -17.97 16.21 -12.04
N VAL A 153 -17.85 17.21 -12.92
CA VAL A 153 -18.10 18.64 -12.63
C VAL A 153 -19.48 19.05 -13.12
N THR A 154 -19.81 18.63 -14.33
CA THR A 154 -21.06 19.03 -15.02
C THR A 154 -22.25 18.15 -14.63
N GLY A 155 -22.02 16.97 -14.06
CA GLY A 155 -23.07 15.95 -13.80
C GLY A 155 -23.57 15.26 -15.07
N ASP A 156 -23.22 15.77 -16.26
CA ASP A 156 -23.69 15.29 -17.56
C ASP A 156 -22.74 14.26 -18.17
N ARG A 157 -23.18 13.01 -18.26
CA ARG A 157 -22.47 11.90 -18.91
C ARG A 157 -22.71 11.79 -20.41
N SER A 158 -23.64 12.58 -20.96
CA SER A 158 -24.02 12.50 -22.37
C SER A 158 -22.95 13.05 -23.32
N ARG A 159 -22.02 13.85 -22.79
CA ARG A 159 -20.93 14.46 -23.56
C ARG A 159 -19.57 13.83 -23.19
N PRO A 160 -19.26 12.62 -23.68
CA PRO A 160 -17.91 12.08 -23.50
C PRO A 160 -16.91 12.93 -24.27
N ALA A 161 -15.82 13.34 -23.62
CA ALA A 161 -14.68 13.98 -24.26
C ALA A 161 -13.95 12.97 -25.16
N ARG A 162 -14.44 12.75 -26.38
CA ARG A 162 -13.84 11.84 -27.37
C ARG A 162 -12.75 12.58 -28.16
N GLY A 163 -11.64 11.89 -28.44
CA GLY A 163 -10.62 12.41 -29.39
C GLY A 163 -9.67 13.48 -28.85
N VAL A 164 -9.66 13.76 -27.54
CA VAL A 164 -8.85 14.84 -26.98
C VAL A 164 -7.36 14.49 -26.91
N GLY A 165 -7.01 13.20 -27.01
CA GLY A 165 -5.63 12.70 -26.97
C GLY A 165 -5.01 12.73 -25.57
N PHE A 166 -3.68 12.57 -25.53
CA PHE A 166 -2.90 12.48 -24.30
C PHE A 166 -1.82 13.55 -24.26
N GLU A 167 -1.42 13.92 -23.06
CA GLU A 167 -0.16 14.57 -22.73
C GLU A 167 0.64 13.65 -21.82
N TYR A 168 1.95 13.80 -21.77
CA TYR A 168 2.84 12.85 -21.13
C TYR A 168 3.60 13.53 -20.01
N VAL A 169 3.44 13.01 -18.80
CA VAL A 169 4.15 13.51 -17.64
C VAL A 169 5.42 12.69 -17.48
N HIS A 170 6.55 13.31 -17.77
CA HIS A 170 7.87 12.75 -17.55
C HIS A 170 8.30 13.05 -16.14
N VAL A 171 8.72 12.05 -15.40
CA VAL A 171 9.16 12.15 -14.00
C VAL A 171 10.58 11.64 -13.83
N CYS A 172 11.34 12.30 -12.98
CA CYS A 172 12.65 11.90 -12.55
C CYS A 172 12.76 12.06 -11.03
N VAL A 173 13.13 10.99 -10.32
CA VAL A 173 13.18 10.98 -8.85
C VAL A 173 14.50 10.39 -8.39
N ASP A 174 15.21 11.09 -7.50
CA ASP A 174 16.43 10.57 -6.89
C ASP A 174 16.15 9.45 -5.89
N ASP A 175 16.95 8.40 -5.95
CA ASP A 175 16.78 7.21 -5.12
C ASP A 175 16.99 7.49 -3.64
N ALA A 176 17.99 8.29 -3.26
CA ALA A 176 18.39 8.53 -1.88
C ALA A 176 17.52 9.60 -1.19
N THR A 177 17.17 10.66 -1.93
CA THR A 177 16.58 11.86 -1.37
C THR A 177 15.10 12.03 -1.71
N ARG A 178 14.61 11.33 -2.73
CA ARG A 178 13.26 11.53 -3.33
C ARG A 178 13.07 12.90 -3.97
N LEU A 179 14.15 13.69 -4.13
CA LEU A 179 14.09 14.93 -4.89
C LEU A 179 13.54 14.63 -6.27
N ALA A 180 12.55 15.39 -6.71
CA ALA A 180 11.82 15.09 -7.93
C ALA A 180 11.86 16.24 -8.92
N TYR A 181 11.97 15.88 -10.20
CA TYR A 181 11.83 16.77 -11.35
C TYR A 181 10.76 16.25 -12.29
N VAL A 182 9.89 17.10 -12.78
CA VAL A 182 8.71 16.71 -13.58
C VAL A 182 8.44 17.72 -14.69
N GLU A 183 8.08 17.20 -15.87
CA GLU A 183 7.60 18.00 -16.98
C GLU A 183 6.38 17.35 -17.66
N VAL A 184 5.48 18.17 -18.18
CA VAL A 184 4.41 17.76 -19.09
C VAL A 184 4.88 18.00 -20.51
N LEU A 185 5.00 16.92 -21.29
CA LEU A 185 5.54 16.96 -22.66
C LEU A 185 4.52 16.38 -23.66
N PRO A 186 4.67 16.68 -24.96
CA PRO A 186 3.68 16.32 -25.97
C PRO A 186 3.63 14.81 -26.27
N ASP A 187 4.73 14.10 -26.05
CA ASP A 187 4.86 12.67 -26.36
C ASP A 187 5.93 11.97 -25.50
N GLU A 188 6.06 10.67 -25.66
CA GLU A 188 7.08 9.83 -25.02
C GLU A 188 8.15 9.34 -26.01
N LYS A 189 8.39 10.05 -27.13
CA LYS A 189 9.39 9.66 -28.11
C LYS A 189 10.80 9.78 -27.56
N ALA A 190 11.74 9.06 -28.18
CA ALA A 190 13.13 9.04 -27.73
C ALA A 190 13.78 10.44 -27.71
N THR A 191 13.50 11.30 -28.69
CA THR A 191 14.00 12.68 -28.73
C THR A 191 13.48 13.52 -27.57
N THR A 192 12.21 13.37 -27.24
CA THR A 192 11.54 14.03 -26.11
C THR A 192 12.11 13.54 -24.78
N ALA A 193 12.27 12.22 -24.63
CA ALA A 193 12.88 11.63 -23.44
C ALA A 193 14.34 12.07 -23.22
N ILE A 194 15.14 12.21 -24.29
CA ILE A 194 16.50 12.74 -24.24
C ILE A 194 16.51 14.20 -23.80
N GLY A 195 15.63 15.02 -24.37
CA GLY A 195 15.48 16.42 -23.95
C GLY A 195 15.14 16.55 -22.49
N PHE A 196 14.19 15.75 -22.01
CA PHE A 196 13.82 15.65 -20.59
C PHE A 196 15.02 15.24 -19.73
N LEU A 197 15.75 14.16 -20.10
CA LEU A 197 16.92 13.69 -19.36
C LEU A 197 17.96 14.80 -19.19
N ARG A 198 18.28 15.54 -20.24
CA ARG A 198 19.25 16.65 -20.18
C ARG A 198 18.82 17.75 -19.20
N ARG A 199 17.54 18.14 -19.23
CA ARG A 199 17.02 19.15 -18.31
C ARG A 199 16.92 18.62 -16.87
N ALA A 200 16.58 17.35 -16.67
CA ALA A 200 16.62 16.70 -15.35
C ALA A 200 18.03 16.73 -14.79
N VAL A 201 19.05 16.33 -15.57
CA VAL A 201 20.46 16.37 -15.13
C VAL A 201 20.89 17.79 -14.76
N ALA A 202 20.51 18.79 -15.57
CA ALA A 202 20.79 20.20 -15.26
C ALA A 202 20.08 20.65 -13.94
N HIS A 203 18.83 20.22 -13.73
CA HIS A 203 18.10 20.49 -12.50
C HIS A 203 18.83 19.93 -11.27
N TYR A 204 19.27 18.68 -11.30
CA TYR A 204 20.05 18.08 -10.20
C TYR A 204 21.41 18.77 -10.03
N GLY A 205 22.05 19.14 -11.12
CA GLY A 205 23.29 19.92 -11.13
C GLY A 205 23.15 21.28 -10.42
N ALA A 206 22.00 21.95 -10.54
CA ALA A 206 21.72 23.20 -9.83
C ALA A 206 21.67 23.02 -8.29
N TYR A 207 21.43 21.81 -7.79
CA TYR A 207 21.55 21.44 -6.38
C TYR A 207 22.93 20.90 -6.00
N GLY A 208 23.92 20.95 -6.89
CA GLY A 208 25.25 20.38 -6.67
C GLY A 208 25.33 18.85 -6.74
N VAL A 209 24.31 18.22 -7.32
CA VAL A 209 24.22 16.75 -7.43
C VAL A 209 24.74 16.28 -8.78
N SER A 210 25.79 15.47 -8.78
CA SER A 210 26.28 14.76 -9.96
C SER A 210 25.50 13.47 -10.19
N VAL A 211 24.98 13.26 -11.40
CA VAL A 211 24.16 12.09 -11.75
C VAL A 211 25.06 10.98 -12.29
N GLU A 212 25.11 9.82 -11.61
CA GLU A 212 25.92 8.68 -12.00
C GLU A 212 25.12 7.65 -12.83
N GLN A 213 23.90 7.36 -12.44
CA GLN A 213 23.10 6.33 -13.06
C GLN A 213 21.63 6.75 -13.23
N VAL A 214 20.99 6.27 -14.29
CA VAL A 214 19.54 6.39 -14.49
C VAL A 214 18.92 5.02 -14.67
N LEU A 215 17.78 4.79 -14.05
CA LEU A 215 16.98 3.59 -14.19
C LEU A 215 15.67 3.94 -14.89
N THR A 216 15.36 3.24 -15.97
CA THR A 216 14.11 3.36 -16.71
C THR A 216 13.42 2.00 -16.82
N ASP A 217 12.18 2.00 -17.26
CA ASP A 217 11.53 0.80 -17.76
C ASP A 217 12.11 0.34 -19.13
N ASN A 218 11.45 -0.63 -19.77
CA ASN A 218 11.81 -1.12 -21.10
C ASN A 218 11.00 -0.45 -22.23
N GLY A 219 10.48 0.76 -22.02
CA GLY A 219 9.78 1.52 -23.03
C GLY A 219 10.61 1.74 -24.31
N SER A 220 9.96 1.87 -25.45
CA SER A 220 10.63 1.98 -26.76
C SER A 220 11.60 3.16 -26.84
N ALA A 221 11.25 4.28 -26.22
CA ALA A 221 12.12 5.45 -26.14
C ALA A 221 13.47 5.15 -25.48
N TYR A 222 13.45 4.44 -24.35
CA TYR A 222 14.64 4.11 -23.56
C TYR A 222 15.46 2.96 -24.14
N ARG A 223 14.85 2.16 -25.04
CA ARG A 223 15.57 1.10 -25.77
C ARG A 223 16.31 1.61 -27.00
N SER A 224 16.05 2.85 -27.39
CA SER A 224 16.61 3.43 -28.61
C SER A 224 18.13 3.66 -28.48
N LEU A 225 18.84 3.50 -29.61
CA LEU A 225 20.26 3.77 -29.67
C LEU A 225 20.60 5.23 -29.33
N ILE A 226 19.76 6.17 -29.78
CA ILE A 226 19.99 7.61 -29.54
C ILE A 226 19.89 7.96 -28.04
N HIS A 227 19.01 7.27 -27.28
CA HIS A 227 18.94 7.45 -25.83
C HIS A 227 20.21 6.90 -25.14
N ALA A 228 20.71 5.73 -25.57
CA ALA A 228 21.95 5.17 -25.06
C ALA A 228 23.15 6.09 -25.33
N LEU A 229 23.25 6.67 -26.54
CA LEU A 229 24.27 7.65 -26.89
C LEU A 229 24.16 8.93 -26.04
N ALA A 230 22.95 9.42 -25.79
CA ALA A 230 22.72 10.58 -24.93
C ALA A 230 23.18 10.34 -23.49
N CYS A 231 22.88 9.18 -22.92
CA CYS A 231 23.36 8.80 -21.58
C CYS A 231 24.89 8.75 -21.56
N ARG A 232 25.51 8.14 -22.59
CA ARG A 232 26.97 8.07 -22.70
C ARG A 232 27.61 9.45 -22.80
N ALA A 233 27.04 10.36 -23.60
CA ALA A 233 27.52 11.74 -23.75
C ALA A 233 27.44 12.55 -22.46
N LEU A 234 26.47 12.22 -21.58
CA LEU A 234 26.33 12.81 -20.24
C LEU A 234 27.20 12.11 -19.17
N GLY A 235 27.95 11.07 -19.51
CA GLY A 235 28.72 10.29 -18.55
C GLY A 235 27.85 9.42 -17.62
N ILE A 236 26.58 9.16 -17.97
CA ILE A 236 25.60 8.50 -17.12
C ILE A 236 25.45 7.03 -17.53
N LYS A 237 25.50 6.12 -16.56
CA LYS A 237 25.20 4.71 -16.77
C LYS A 237 23.68 4.48 -16.84
N HIS A 238 23.21 3.98 -17.97
CA HIS A 238 21.81 3.64 -18.17
C HIS A 238 21.52 2.21 -17.71
N LEU A 239 20.59 2.06 -16.77
CA LEU A 239 20.05 0.80 -16.27
C LEU A 239 18.61 0.64 -16.75
N ARG A 240 18.18 -0.58 -17.06
CA ARG A 240 16.79 -0.90 -17.38
C ARG A 240 16.24 -1.95 -16.43
N THR A 241 14.96 -1.89 -16.14
CA THR A 241 14.27 -2.90 -15.33
C THR A 241 14.37 -4.27 -16.00
N ARG A 242 14.54 -5.33 -15.21
CA ARG A 242 14.51 -6.70 -15.75
C ARG A 242 13.09 -7.05 -16.19
N PRO A 243 12.92 -7.77 -17.32
CA PRO A 243 11.63 -8.27 -17.75
C PRO A 243 10.95 -9.04 -16.60
N TYR A 244 9.65 -8.87 -16.46
CA TYR A 244 8.82 -9.49 -15.40
C TYR A 244 9.16 -9.12 -13.95
N ARG A 245 10.03 -8.12 -13.71
CA ARG A 245 10.32 -7.57 -12.38
C ARG A 245 10.06 -6.05 -12.32
N PRO A 246 8.82 -5.60 -12.44
CA PRO A 246 8.47 -4.16 -12.48
C PRO A 246 8.82 -3.44 -11.17
N ARG A 247 8.92 -4.15 -10.05
CA ARG A 247 9.24 -3.58 -8.73
C ARG A 247 10.57 -2.83 -8.64
N THR A 248 11.44 -2.95 -9.65
CA THR A 248 12.73 -2.21 -9.68
C THR A 248 12.55 -0.72 -9.90
N ASN A 249 11.48 -0.24 -10.55
CA ASN A 249 11.18 1.20 -10.73
C ASN A 249 10.13 1.73 -9.73
N GLY A 250 9.90 1.02 -8.63
CA GLY A 250 8.85 1.30 -7.66
C GLY A 250 8.90 2.71 -7.03
N LYS A 251 10.06 3.40 -7.06
CA LYS A 251 10.18 4.77 -6.55
C LYS A 251 9.56 5.79 -7.50
N ALA A 252 9.77 5.66 -8.80
CA ALA A 252 9.08 6.48 -9.80
C ALA A 252 7.58 6.18 -9.82
N GLU A 253 7.19 4.90 -9.79
CA GLU A 253 5.78 4.49 -9.74
C GLU A 253 5.07 5.08 -8.51
N ARG A 254 5.69 4.99 -7.33
CA ARG A 254 5.14 5.56 -6.09
C ARG A 254 5.05 7.08 -6.15
N PHE A 255 6.06 7.73 -6.74
CA PHE A 255 6.01 9.16 -6.96
C PHE A 255 4.86 9.55 -7.90
N ILE A 256 4.69 8.83 -9.02
CA ILE A 256 3.58 9.05 -9.95
C ILE A 256 2.22 8.93 -9.24
N GLN A 257 2.01 7.91 -8.40
CA GLN A 257 0.78 7.80 -7.61
C GLN A 257 0.55 9.03 -6.72
N THR A 258 1.60 9.54 -6.10
CA THR A 258 1.55 10.75 -5.27
C THR A 258 1.25 12.00 -6.10
N LEU A 259 1.89 12.13 -7.27
CA LEU A 259 1.69 13.21 -8.23
C LEU A 259 0.25 13.23 -8.75
N LEU A 260 -0.28 12.07 -9.11
CA LEU A 260 -1.65 11.95 -9.63
C LEU A 260 -2.68 12.38 -8.56
N GLY A 261 -2.55 11.90 -7.34
CA GLY A 261 -3.46 12.25 -6.24
C GLY A 261 -3.30 13.68 -5.72
N GLY A 262 -2.08 14.21 -5.73
CA GLY A 262 -1.78 15.53 -5.17
C GLY A 262 -1.82 16.69 -6.17
N TRP A 263 -1.72 16.40 -7.47
CA TRP A 263 -1.74 17.42 -8.51
C TRP A 263 -2.75 17.09 -9.62
N ALA A 264 -2.55 16.02 -10.39
CA ALA A 264 -3.29 15.80 -11.63
C ALA A 264 -4.81 15.66 -11.45
N TYR A 265 -5.23 15.12 -10.30
CA TYR A 265 -6.64 14.85 -9.95
C TYR A 265 -7.08 15.45 -8.60
N SER A 266 -6.24 16.28 -7.98
CA SER A 266 -6.55 16.90 -6.68
C SER A 266 -7.52 18.08 -6.80
N ALA A 267 -7.55 18.73 -7.95
CA ALA A 267 -8.42 19.86 -8.25
C ALA A 267 -9.18 19.63 -9.55
N ILE A 268 -10.24 20.41 -9.73
CA ILE A 268 -11.01 20.45 -10.96
C ILE A 268 -10.37 21.50 -11.87
N TYR A 269 -9.69 21.03 -12.92
CA TYR A 269 -9.09 21.89 -13.93
C TYR A 269 -10.03 22.06 -15.12
N GLY A 270 -10.20 23.29 -15.58
CA GLY A 270 -10.96 23.60 -16.78
C GLY A 270 -10.24 23.22 -18.09
N SER A 271 -8.91 23.10 -18.06
CA SER A 271 -8.09 22.74 -19.21
C SER A 271 -6.78 22.06 -18.81
N SER A 272 -6.15 21.36 -19.77
CA SER A 272 -4.81 20.81 -19.61
C SER A 272 -3.75 21.88 -19.30
N GLN A 273 -3.90 23.07 -19.90
CA GLN A 273 -2.98 24.19 -19.63
C GLN A 273 -3.07 24.66 -18.17
N GLU A 274 -4.27 24.75 -17.61
CA GLU A 274 -4.47 25.10 -16.20
C GLU A 274 -3.82 24.06 -15.28
N ARG A 275 -4.04 22.77 -15.56
CA ARG A 275 -3.38 21.68 -14.85
C ARG A 275 -1.86 21.81 -14.92
N THR A 276 -1.30 22.04 -16.10
CA THR A 276 0.14 22.19 -16.30
C THR A 276 0.69 23.42 -15.58
N ARG A 277 -0.03 24.56 -15.54
CA ARG A 277 0.39 25.76 -14.79
C ARG A 277 0.47 25.53 -13.27
N ALA A 278 -0.34 24.61 -12.72
CA ALA A 278 -0.30 24.27 -11.30
C ALA A 278 0.88 23.37 -10.92
N LEU A 279 1.53 22.70 -11.89
CA LEU A 279 2.60 21.74 -11.62
C LEU A 279 3.82 22.34 -10.91
N PRO A 280 4.39 23.49 -11.30
CA PRO A 280 5.54 24.06 -10.61
C PRO A 280 5.30 24.34 -9.14
N GLY A 281 4.13 24.85 -8.77
CA GLY A 281 3.77 25.08 -7.36
C GLY A 281 3.65 23.79 -6.57
N TRP A 282 3.07 22.76 -7.19
CA TRP A 282 2.95 21.45 -6.54
C TRP A 282 4.31 20.77 -6.35
N ILE A 283 5.20 20.79 -7.36
CA ILE A 283 6.53 20.18 -7.25
C ILE A 283 7.41 20.91 -6.24
N ALA A 284 7.30 22.23 -6.15
CA ALA A 284 7.95 23.01 -5.10
C ALA A 284 7.45 22.59 -3.71
N PHE A 285 6.14 22.46 -3.52
CA PHE A 285 5.57 21.93 -2.28
C PHE A 285 6.08 20.52 -1.98
N TYR A 286 6.09 19.61 -2.96
CA TYR A 286 6.58 18.23 -2.80
C TYR A 286 8.04 18.20 -2.34
N ASN A 287 8.91 18.96 -2.99
CA ASN A 287 10.35 18.95 -2.72
C ASN A 287 10.73 19.67 -1.41
N HIS A 288 10.06 20.79 -1.08
CA HIS A 288 10.50 21.67 0.00
C HIS A 288 9.64 21.59 1.28
N ARG A 289 8.37 21.14 1.18
CA ARG A 289 7.43 21.21 2.30
C ARG A 289 6.81 19.87 2.68
N ARG A 290 6.69 18.93 1.74
CA ARG A 290 6.03 17.66 2.02
C ARG A 290 6.94 16.72 2.82
N PRO A 291 6.56 16.31 4.05
CA PRO A 291 7.31 15.30 4.79
C PRO A 291 7.09 13.90 4.20
N HIS A 292 8.13 13.06 4.19
CA HIS A 292 8.11 11.71 3.67
C HIS A 292 8.39 10.69 4.75
N GLY A 293 7.50 9.74 4.98
CA GLY A 293 7.68 8.69 5.99
C GLY A 293 8.93 7.83 5.73
N SER A 294 9.29 7.59 4.45
CA SER A 294 10.52 6.87 4.08
C SER A 294 11.81 7.67 4.32
N LEU A 295 11.72 8.97 4.57
CA LEU A 295 12.85 9.87 4.85
C LEU A 295 12.83 10.33 6.31
N SER A 296 12.29 9.55 7.22
CA SER A 296 12.14 9.93 8.63
C SER A 296 11.41 11.27 8.80
N HIS A 297 10.34 11.46 8.01
CA HIS A 297 9.53 12.68 7.95
C HIS A 297 10.25 13.94 7.47
N GLN A 298 11.46 13.81 6.89
CA GLN A 298 12.13 14.93 6.23
C GLN A 298 11.51 15.21 4.85
N THR A 299 11.69 16.45 4.38
CA THR A 299 11.40 16.78 2.98
C THR A 299 12.53 16.32 2.06
N PRO A 300 12.30 16.10 0.75
CA PRO A 300 13.36 15.74 -0.20
C PRO A 300 14.58 16.67 -0.16
N VAL A 301 14.37 17.98 -0.11
CA VAL A 301 15.46 18.97 -0.05
C VAL A 301 16.18 18.94 1.30
N ALA A 302 15.48 18.80 2.41
CA ALA A 302 16.12 18.66 3.72
C ALA A 302 16.99 17.39 3.77
N ARG A 303 16.48 16.28 3.21
CA ARG A 303 17.24 15.04 3.09
C ARG A 303 18.46 15.19 2.20
N LEU A 304 18.34 15.93 1.08
CA LEU A 304 19.47 16.22 0.19
C LEU A 304 20.61 16.89 0.95
N TYR A 305 20.32 17.99 1.65
CA TYR A 305 21.34 18.71 2.43
C TYR A 305 21.93 17.83 3.53
N ALA A 306 21.13 17.03 4.22
CA ALA A 306 21.64 16.10 5.24
C ALA A 306 22.62 15.07 4.65
N VAL A 307 22.32 14.52 3.48
CA VAL A 307 23.21 13.55 2.80
C VAL A 307 24.48 14.22 2.29
N MET A 308 24.41 15.43 1.77
CA MET A 308 25.57 16.18 1.28
C MET A 308 26.51 16.60 2.42
N ASN A 309 25.96 17.08 3.55
CA ASN A 309 26.75 17.47 4.71
C ASN A 309 27.46 16.28 5.36
N ASN A 310 26.83 15.09 5.40
CA ASN A 310 27.47 13.89 5.93
C ASN A 310 28.66 13.41 5.07
N VAL A 311 28.66 13.71 3.76
CA VAL A 311 29.81 13.39 2.88
C VAL A 311 30.99 14.30 3.18
N LEU A 312 30.74 15.58 3.51
CA LEU A 312 31.80 16.54 3.87
C LEU A 312 32.39 16.29 5.26
N GLY A 313 31.59 15.79 6.21
CA GLY A 313 32.02 15.47 7.57
C GLY A 313 32.80 14.16 7.73
N SER A 314 32.85 13.29 6.72
CA SER A 314 33.59 12.02 6.76
C SER A 314 35.06 12.14 6.27
N HIS A 315 35.51 13.33 5.96
CA HIS A 315 36.89 13.63 5.52
C HIS A 315 37.66 14.54 6.49
N SER A 316 37.18 14.67 7.74
CA SER A 316 37.91 15.38 8.81
C SER A 316 38.42 14.42 9.87
#